data_f28ca2ca3d3ef61c43738f59c92f5c44
#
_entry.id   f28ca2ca3d3ef61c43738f59c92f5c44
#
_cell.length_a   1.000
_cell.length_b   1.000
_cell.length_c   1.000
_cell.angle_alpha   90.00
_cell.angle_beta   90.00
_cell.angle_gamma   90.00
#
_symmetry.space_group_name_H-M   'P 1'
#
loop_
_entity.id
_entity.type
_entity.pdbx_description
1 polymer ?
#
loop_
_entity_poly.entity_id
_entity_poly.type
_entity_poly.pdbx_seq_one_letter_code
_entity_poly.pdbx_strand_id
1 'polypeptide(L)'
;LDTTVEDEVVAKLIELAPNADGIVVSDFVYGVVTPRVLNVVQKLAQKYNLLLFGDLQCSSQVGSITKFKNFSLLCPNEREARLALQDKDSGLEQLSQHLFQITKSDRLVMKLGSEGFISYDRNDYGGMKSQAFPALSVNPLDVAGAGDSLLAVFATGLASGQPMMPTAALACCMAALAVETMGNTSIDAEALRSECVTRRSHGGR
;
A
#
# COMPACT_ATOMS: atom_id res chain seq x y z
N LEU A 1 2.98 -23.13 3.06
CA LEU A 1 1.58 -23.39 3.44
C LEU A 1 1.23 -24.82 3.10
N ASP A 2 0.50 -25.51 3.98
CA ASP A 2 -0.06 -26.83 3.68
C ASP A 2 -1.14 -26.71 2.60
N THR A 3 -1.25 -27.72 1.72
CA THR A 3 -2.19 -27.70 0.60
C THR A 3 -3.64 -27.57 1.07
N THR A 4 -4.00 -28.21 2.18
CA THR A 4 -5.35 -28.12 2.75
C THR A 4 -5.69 -26.70 3.19
N VAL A 5 -4.77 -26.03 3.90
CA VAL A 5 -4.94 -24.64 4.34
C VAL A 5 -4.95 -23.69 3.14
N GLU A 6 -4.14 -23.95 2.11
CA GLU A 6 -4.17 -23.19 0.87
C GLU A 6 -5.54 -23.30 0.18
N ASP A 7 -6.11 -24.51 0.13
CA ASP A 7 -7.45 -24.72 -0.44
C ASP A 7 -8.54 -23.98 0.33
N GLU A 8 -8.45 -23.91 1.66
CA GLU A 8 -9.38 -23.13 2.48
C GLU A 8 -9.27 -21.62 2.20
N VAL A 9 -8.04 -21.09 2.09
CA VAL A 9 -7.81 -19.68 1.72
C VAL A 9 -8.40 -19.39 0.36
N VAL A 10 -8.16 -20.25 -0.63
CA VAL A 10 -8.68 -20.09 -1.99
C VAL A 10 -10.22 -20.15 -1.99
N ALA A 11 -10.82 -21.09 -1.25
CA ALA A 11 -12.26 -21.21 -1.16
C ALA A 11 -12.90 -19.94 -0.56
N LYS A 12 -12.28 -19.38 0.49
CA LYS A 12 -12.74 -18.13 1.12
C LYS A 12 -12.61 -16.92 0.19
N LEU A 13 -11.53 -16.82 -0.58
CA LEU A 13 -11.39 -15.76 -1.59
C LEU A 13 -12.50 -15.84 -2.65
N ILE A 14 -12.81 -17.04 -3.14
CA ILE A 14 -13.88 -17.26 -4.13
C ILE A 14 -15.25 -16.91 -3.55
N GLU A 15 -15.52 -17.24 -2.30
CA GLU A 15 -16.78 -16.95 -1.61
C GLU A 15 -16.99 -15.43 -1.43
N LEU A 16 -15.94 -14.71 -1.03
CA LEU A 16 -16.06 -13.29 -0.63
C LEU A 16 -15.93 -12.31 -1.80
N ALA A 17 -15.16 -12.65 -2.81
CA ALA A 17 -14.85 -11.75 -3.93
C ALA A 17 -16.07 -11.14 -4.63
N PRO A 18 -17.20 -11.85 -4.84
CA PRO A 18 -18.38 -11.27 -5.51
C PRO A 18 -19.00 -10.06 -4.81
N ASN A 19 -18.75 -9.90 -3.50
CA ASN A 19 -19.31 -8.84 -2.67
C ASN A 19 -18.24 -7.83 -2.18
N ALA A 20 -17.07 -7.84 -2.79
CA ALA A 20 -15.97 -6.94 -2.43
C ALA A 20 -15.77 -5.86 -3.50
N ASP A 21 -15.25 -4.70 -3.10
CA ASP A 21 -14.80 -3.63 -4.00
C ASP A 21 -13.31 -3.75 -4.33
N GLY A 22 -12.56 -4.50 -3.52
CA GLY A 22 -11.13 -4.72 -3.71
C GLY A 22 -10.57 -5.80 -2.79
N ILE A 23 -9.32 -6.19 -3.05
CA ILE A 23 -8.57 -7.17 -2.25
C ILE A 23 -7.24 -6.54 -1.83
N VAL A 24 -6.98 -6.56 -0.52
CA VAL A 24 -5.70 -6.14 0.06
C VAL A 24 -4.83 -7.38 0.29
N VAL A 25 -3.62 -7.36 -0.24
CA VAL A 25 -2.60 -8.39 -0.04
C VAL A 25 -1.45 -7.79 0.76
N SER A 26 -1.43 -8.02 2.07
CA SER A 26 -0.31 -7.68 2.95
C SER A 26 0.52 -8.94 3.18
N ASP A 27 1.71 -9.01 2.57
CA ASP A 27 2.55 -10.20 2.59
C ASP A 27 3.81 -10.01 3.44
N PHE A 28 3.85 -10.74 4.55
CA PHE A 28 5.00 -10.78 5.47
C PHE A 28 6.06 -11.82 5.06
N VAL A 29 5.91 -12.44 3.87
CA VAL A 29 6.84 -13.44 3.33
C VAL A 29 6.93 -14.73 4.18
N TYR A 30 5.92 -15.02 4.99
CA TYR A 30 5.85 -16.27 5.77
C TYR A 30 5.15 -17.44 5.04
N GLY A 31 4.91 -17.27 3.73
CA GLY A 31 4.45 -18.37 2.87
C GLY A 31 2.93 -18.52 2.75
N VAL A 32 2.13 -17.57 3.24
CA VAL A 32 0.68 -17.56 3.06
C VAL A 32 0.30 -17.12 1.64
N VAL A 33 0.96 -16.09 1.13
CA VAL A 33 0.72 -15.58 -0.24
C VAL A 33 1.54 -16.41 -1.23
N THR A 34 1.04 -17.62 -1.52
CA THR A 34 1.64 -18.53 -2.48
C THR A 34 1.41 -18.05 -3.93
N PRO A 35 2.16 -18.56 -4.92
CA PRO A 35 1.88 -18.29 -6.33
C PRO A 35 0.45 -18.67 -6.76
N ARG A 36 -0.12 -19.74 -6.18
CA ARG A 36 -1.48 -20.18 -6.45
C ARG A 36 -2.50 -19.20 -5.89
N VAL A 37 -2.35 -18.80 -4.61
CA VAL A 37 -3.20 -17.80 -3.98
C VAL A 37 -3.18 -16.48 -4.78
N LEU A 38 -1.99 -16.01 -5.15
CA LEU A 38 -1.84 -14.77 -5.92
C LEU A 38 -2.50 -14.86 -7.31
N ASN A 39 -2.38 -16.00 -7.98
CA ASN A 39 -3.06 -16.23 -9.26
C ASN A 39 -4.58 -16.19 -9.12
N VAL A 40 -5.13 -16.78 -8.05
CA VAL A 40 -6.57 -16.75 -7.76
C VAL A 40 -7.02 -15.31 -7.49
N VAL A 41 -6.29 -14.55 -6.67
CA VAL A 41 -6.57 -13.13 -6.41
C VAL A 41 -6.67 -12.33 -7.71
N GLN A 42 -5.69 -12.48 -8.61
CA GLN A 42 -5.68 -11.79 -9.90
C GLN A 42 -6.87 -12.19 -10.80
N LYS A 43 -7.20 -13.48 -10.86
CA LYS A 43 -8.36 -13.96 -11.63
C LYS A 43 -9.68 -13.44 -11.09
N LEU A 44 -9.85 -13.41 -9.75
CA LEU A 44 -11.04 -12.89 -9.12
C LEU A 44 -11.17 -11.38 -9.36
N ALA A 45 -10.08 -10.65 -9.26
CA ALA A 45 -10.06 -9.22 -9.56
C ALA A 45 -10.51 -8.93 -11.00
N GLN A 46 -10.01 -9.67 -11.97
CA GLN A 46 -10.45 -9.54 -13.37
C GLN A 46 -11.93 -9.91 -13.55
N LYS A 47 -12.39 -11.00 -12.90
CA LYS A 47 -13.76 -11.48 -13.03
C LYS A 47 -14.80 -10.52 -12.45
N TYR A 48 -14.49 -9.91 -11.31
CA TYR A 48 -15.42 -9.06 -10.55
C TYR A 48 -15.07 -7.58 -10.60
N ASN A 49 -14.06 -7.19 -11.40
CA ASN A 49 -13.56 -5.82 -11.52
C ASN A 49 -13.14 -5.21 -10.17
N LEU A 50 -12.41 -6.00 -9.36
CA LEU A 50 -11.95 -5.58 -8.05
C LEU A 50 -10.63 -4.83 -8.13
N LEU A 51 -10.44 -3.84 -7.27
CA LEU A 51 -9.15 -3.20 -7.08
C LEU A 51 -8.21 -4.11 -6.28
N LEU A 52 -6.94 -4.13 -6.66
CA LEU A 52 -5.89 -4.87 -5.97
C LEU A 52 -4.90 -3.92 -5.29
N PHE A 53 -4.69 -4.14 -4.00
CA PHE A 53 -3.77 -3.35 -3.18
C PHE A 53 -2.70 -4.28 -2.61
N GLY A 54 -1.42 -3.93 -2.77
CA GLY A 54 -0.32 -4.79 -2.35
C GLY A 54 0.70 -4.07 -1.48
N ASP A 55 1.04 -4.69 -0.37
CA ASP A 55 2.21 -4.38 0.44
C ASP A 55 3.02 -5.65 0.69
N LEU A 56 4.33 -5.49 0.82
CA LEU A 56 5.24 -6.59 1.09
C LEU A 56 6.19 -6.13 2.20
N GLN A 57 6.25 -6.87 3.28
CA GLN A 57 7.14 -6.57 4.39
C GLN A 57 8.31 -7.55 4.44
N CYS A 58 9.48 -7.07 4.02
CA CYS A 58 10.73 -7.83 4.06
C CYS A 58 11.52 -7.54 5.35
N SER A 59 11.09 -8.08 6.48
CA SER A 59 11.81 -7.92 7.75
C SER A 59 12.92 -8.97 7.93
N SER A 60 12.58 -10.24 7.79
CA SER A 60 13.49 -11.37 8.02
C SER A 60 13.69 -12.28 6.80
N GLN A 61 12.83 -12.15 5.79
CA GLN A 61 12.86 -12.95 4.57
C GLN A 61 12.96 -12.05 3.34
N VAL A 62 13.63 -12.52 2.29
CA VAL A 62 13.74 -11.79 1.03
C VAL A 62 12.54 -12.13 0.15
N GLY A 63 11.59 -11.19 0.10
CA GLY A 63 10.49 -11.22 -0.86
C GLY A 63 10.72 -10.22 -1.99
N SER A 64 9.94 -10.30 -3.05
CA SER A 64 9.98 -9.33 -4.14
C SER A 64 8.61 -8.75 -4.42
N ILE A 65 8.49 -7.44 -4.30
CA ILE A 65 7.28 -6.68 -4.66
C ILE A 65 6.92 -6.87 -6.14
N THR A 66 7.88 -7.24 -6.98
CA THR A 66 7.66 -7.47 -8.41
C THR A 66 6.80 -8.69 -8.73
N LYS A 67 6.48 -9.54 -7.74
CA LYS A 67 5.51 -10.63 -7.91
C LYS A 67 4.07 -10.13 -8.08
N PHE A 68 3.76 -8.95 -7.55
CA PHE A 68 2.44 -8.33 -7.67
C PHE A 68 2.30 -7.67 -9.05
N LYS A 69 1.59 -8.32 -9.97
CA LYS A 69 1.35 -7.83 -11.33
C LYS A 69 -0.06 -7.29 -11.48
N ASN A 70 -0.19 -6.16 -12.19
CA ASN A 70 -1.47 -5.51 -12.50
C ASN A 70 -2.28 -5.14 -11.23
N PHE A 71 -1.58 -4.69 -10.19
CA PHE A 71 -2.21 -4.17 -8.99
C PHE A 71 -2.63 -2.72 -9.19
N SER A 72 -3.75 -2.33 -8.61
CA SER A 72 -4.24 -0.95 -8.62
C SER A 72 -3.34 -0.01 -7.82
N LEU A 73 -2.72 -0.55 -6.75
CA LEU A 73 -1.75 0.17 -5.93
C LEU A 73 -0.73 -0.80 -5.32
N LEU A 74 0.54 -0.41 -5.31
CA LEU A 74 1.60 -1.06 -4.53
C LEU A 74 2.22 -0.06 -3.55
N CYS A 75 2.57 -0.52 -2.34
CA CYS A 75 3.11 0.31 -1.28
C CYS A 75 4.48 -0.17 -0.75
N PRO A 76 5.51 -0.34 -1.60
CA PRO A 76 6.85 -0.71 -1.13
C PRO A 76 7.51 0.40 -0.33
N ASN A 77 8.44 0.04 0.55
CA ASN A 77 9.45 0.98 0.99
C ASN A 77 10.63 1.02 0.02
N GLU A 78 11.49 2.04 0.13
CA GLU A 78 12.64 2.21 -0.74
C GLU A 78 13.56 0.98 -0.75
N ARG A 79 13.83 0.39 0.43
CA ARG A 79 14.68 -0.79 0.55
C ARG A 79 14.09 -2.00 -0.19
N GLU A 80 12.80 -2.23 -0.06
CA GLU A 80 12.07 -3.32 -0.76
C GLU A 80 12.12 -3.13 -2.27
N ALA A 81 11.93 -1.90 -2.74
CA ALA A 81 12.03 -1.55 -4.15
C ALA A 81 13.44 -1.80 -4.70
N ARG A 82 14.48 -1.33 -4.00
CA ARG A 82 15.89 -1.52 -4.39
C ARG A 82 16.28 -2.99 -4.41
N LEU A 83 15.88 -3.75 -3.40
CA LEU A 83 16.15 -5.20 -3.36
C LEU A 83 15.44 -5.93 -4.52
N ALA A 84 14.18 -5.62 -4.79
CA ALA A 84 13.39 -6.27 -5.82
C ALA A 84 13.93 -6.00 -7.24
N LEU A 85 14.51 -4.82 -7.47
CA LEU A 85 15.07 -4.40 -8.76
C LEU A 85 16.58 -4.63 -8.86
N GLN A 86 17.25 -5.00 -7.77
CA GLN A 86 18.71 -5.08 -7.65
C GLN A 86 19.39 -3.75 -8.04
N ASP A 87 18.73 -2.63 -7.72
CA ASP A 87 19.14 -1.28 -8.09
C ASP A 87 19.48 -0.47 -6.83
N LYS A 88 20.77 -0.18 -6.64
CA LYS A 88 21.29 0.53 -5.46
C LYS A 88 21.47 2.03 -5.70
N ASP A 89 21.58 2.44 -6.97
CA ASP A 89 22.16 3.73 -7.34
C ASP A 89 21.16 4.70 -7.96
N SER A 90 20.06 4.20 -8.54
CA SER A 90 19.04 5.04 -9.18
C SER A 90 18.30 5.93 -8.18
N GLY A 91 17.92 7.13 -8.63
CA GLY A 91 17.01 8.00 -7.89
C GLY A 91 15.61 7.41 -7.76
N LEU A 92 14.82 7.90 -6.79
CA LEU A 92 13.48 7.37 -6.46
C LEU A 92 12.53 7.39 -7.65
N GLU A 93 12.60 8.43 -8.49
CA GLU A 93 11.79 8.56 -9.70
C GLU A 93 12.05 7.42 -10.69
N GLN A 94 13.32 7.16 -11.00
CA GLN A 94 13.73 6.09 -11.91
C GLN A 94 13.40 4.71 -11.33
N LEU A 95 13.62 4.52 -10.02
CA LEU A 95 13.28 3.29 -9.30
C LEU A 95 11.78 3.02 -9.40
N SER A 96 10.95 4.05 -9.21
CA SER A 96 9.49 3.95 -9.34
C SER A 96 9.05 3.65 -10.77
N GLN A 97 9.67 4.25 -11.78
CA GLN A 97 9.40 3.96 -13.18
C GLN A 97 9.72 2.49 -13.53
N HIS A 98 10.84 1.95 -13.04
CA HIS A 98 11.18 0.54 -13.23
C HIS A 98 10.17 -0.39 -12.57
N LEU A 99 9.69 -0.06 -11.35
CA LEU A 99 8.62 -0.83 -10.71
C LEU A 99 7.35 -0.82 -11.54
N PHE A 100 6.91 0.32 -12.04
CA PHE A 100 5.75 0.41 -12.94
C PHE A 100 5.92 -0.43 -14.20
N GLN A 101 7.10 -0.43 -14.81
CA GLN A 101 7.38 -1.22 -16.00
C GLN A 101 7.27 -2.73 -15.75
N ILE A 102 7.76 -3.19 -14.60
CA ILE A 102 7.79 -4.60 -14.25
C ILE A 102 6.45 -5.08 -13.70
N THR A 103 5.82 -4.32 -12.80
CA THR A 103 4.59 -4.72 -12.11
C THR A 103 3.32 -4.44 -12.91
N LYS A 104 3.37 -3.46 -13.82
CA LYS A 104 2.20 -2.95 -14.54
C LYS A 104 1.10 -2.42 -13.61
N SER A 105 1.50 -1.97 -12.41
CA SER A 105 0.58 -1.35 -11.47
C SER A 105 0.10 0.02 -11.96
N ASP A 106 -1.08 0.45 -11.51
CA ASP A 106 -1.63 1.75 -11.88
C ASP A 106 -1.04 2.87 -11.02
N ARG A 107 -0.80 2.58 -9.74
CA ARG A 107 -0.32 3.53 -8.73
C ARG A 107 0.77 2.92 -7.87
N LEU A 108 1.59 3.78 -7.27
CA LEU A 108 2.66 3.39 -6.36
C LEU A 108 2.76 4.39 -5.20
N VAL A 109 2.99 3.88 -4.01
CA VAL A 109 3.40 4.66 -2.83
C VAL A 109 4.77 4.17 -2.41
N MET A 110 5.80 5.01 -2.57
CA MET A 110 7.15 4.73 -2.11
C MET A 110 7.31 5.24 -0.69
N LYS A 111 7.35 4.33 0.29
CA LYS A 111 7.52 4.65 1.72
C LYS A 111 8.98 4.99 2.01
N LEU A 112 9.23 6.11 2.71
CA LEU A 112 10.57 6.64 3.01
C LEU A 112 10.85 6.74 4.52
N GLY A 113 10.11 5.99 5.33
CA GLY A 113 10.25 5.98 6.79
C GLY A 113 9.95 7.35 7.40
N SER A 114 10.90 7.91 8.13
CA SER A 114 10.77 9.22 8.79
C SER A 114 10.65 10.41 7.83
N GLU A 115 10.95 10.22 6.55
CA GLU A 115 10.76 11.26 5.53
C GLU A 115 9.34 11.26 4.95
N GLY A 116 8.50 10.29 5.30
CA GLY A 116 7.14 10.16 4.81
C GLY A 116 7.05 9.23 3.60
N PHE A 117 6.43 9.68 2.51
CA PHE A 117 6.29 8.87 1.29
C PHE A 117 6.07 9.74 0.05
N ILE A 118 6.29 9.14 -1.12
CA ILE A 118 5.94 9.73 -2.42
C ILE A 118 4.82 8.91 -3.04
N SER A 119 3.73 9.58 -3.40
CA SER A 119 2.65 8.99 -4.20
C SER A 119 2.89 9.21 -5.68
N TYR A 120 2.71 8.16 -6.45
CA TYR A 120 2.78 8.19 -7.91
C TYR A 120 1.48 7.66 -8.52
N ASP A 121 0.93 8.39 -9.48
CA ASP A 121 -0.28 8.04 -10.21
C ASP A 121 0.03 8.09 -11.72
N ARG A 122 -0.19 6.99 -12.43
CA ARG A 122 0.00 6.95 -13.89
C ARG A 122 -1.19 7.63 -14.57
N ASN A 123 -0.90 8.45 -15.54
CA ASN A 123 -1.94 9.00 -16.41
C ASN A 123 -2.13 8.15 -17.67
N ASP A 124 -3.27 8.35 -18.34
CA ASP A 124 -3.66 7.60 -19.53
C ASP A 124 -2.69 7.76 -20.72
N TYR A 125 -1.83 8.77 -20.69
CA TYR A 125 -0.83 9.06 -21.72
C TYR A 125 0.56 8.48 -21.40
N GLY A 126 0.66 7.62 -20.37
CA GLY A 126 1.93 7.02 -19.96
C GLY A 126 2.84 7.93 -19.13
N GLY A 127 2.40 9.15 -18.82
CA GLY A 127 3.07 10.03 -17.88
C GLY A 127 2.80 9.61 -16.43
N MET A 128 3.58 10.15 -15.51
CA MET A 128 3.49 9.89 -14.09
C MET A 128 3.35 11.22 -13.35
N LYS A 129 2.32 11.34 -12.52
CA LYS A 129 2.18 12.43 -11.55
C LYS A 129 2.73 11.95 -10.23
N SER A 130 3.58 12.74 -9.60
CA SER A 130 4.11 12.44 -8.28
C SER A 130 3.88 13.59 -7.31
N GLN A 131 3.72 13.25 -6.04
CA GLN A 131 3.64 14.21 -4.94
C GLN A 131 4.26 13.60 -3.70
N ALA A 132 5.17 14.35 -3.07
CA ALA A 132 5.75 13.98 -1.79
C ALA A 132 4.83 14.40 -0.63
N PHE A 133 4.72 13.53 0.35
CA PHE A 133 3.99 13.73 1.60
C PHE A 133 4.98 13.51 2.75
N PRO A 134 5.41 14.57 3.45
CA PRO A 134 6.34 14.44 4.57
C PRO A 134 5.69 13.72 5.74
N ALA A 135 6.48 13.04 6.57
CA ALA A 135 5.98 12.52 7.83
C ALA A 135 5.50 13.67 8.73
N LEU A 136 4.29 13.56 9.24
CA LEU A 136 3.67 14.62 10.05
C LEU A 136 3.96 14.48 11.55
N SER A 137 4.35 13.29 12.02
CA SER A 137 4.72 13.09 13.42
C SER A 137 6.16 13.52 13.67
N VAL A 138 6.37 14.32 14.70
CA VAL A 138 7.70 14.81 15.12
C VAL A 138 8.36 13.85 16.11
N ASN A 139 7.57 13.15 16.91
CA ASN A 139 8.03 12.23 17.96
C ASN A 139 7.27 10.90 17.88
N PRO A 140 7.64 10.01 16.93
CA PRO A 140 6.99 8.71 16.84
C PRO A 140 7.26 7.88 18.10
N LEU A 141 6.20 7.30 18.67
CA LEU A 141 6.28 6.39 19.82
C LEU A 141 6.52 4.95 19.35
N ASP A 142 5.81 4.54 18.32
CA ASP A 142 5.92 3.22 17.72
C ASP A 142 5.65 3.30 16.22
N VAL A 143 6.52 2.73 15.41
CA VAL A 143 6.37 2.73 13.94
C VAL A 143 5.66 1.47 13.43
N ALA A 144 5.36 0.51 14.32
CA ALA A 144 4.65 -0.70 13.95
C ALA A 144 3.22 -0.37 13.47
N GLY A 145 2.78 -1.01 12.38
CA GLY A 145 1.44 -0.81 11.83
C GLY A 145 1.20 0.48 11.03
N ALA A 146 2.17 1.41 10.99
CA ALA A 146 2.02 2.64 10.20
C ALA A 146 1.82 2.35 8.71
N GLY A 147 2.56 1.38 8.15
CA GLY A 147 2.41 0.94 6.77
C GLY A 147 1.06 0.31 6.49
N ASP A 148 0.57 -0.53 7.39
CA ASP A 148 -0.74 -1.19 7.28
C ASP A 148 -1.88 -0.16 7.38
N SER A 149 -1.77 0.80 8.29
CA SER A 149 -2.73 1.91 8.44
C SER A 149 -2.78 2.78 7.18
N LEU A 150 -1.63 3.10 6.61
CA LEU A 150 -1.51 3.82 5.35
C LEU A 150 -2.16 3.05 4.20
N LEU A 151 -1.87 1.75 4.07
CA LEU A 151 -2.46 0.88 3.04
C LEU A 151 -3.98 0.80 3.19
N ALA A 152 -4.50 0.69 4.42
CA ALA A 152 -5.93 0.63 4.68
C ALA A 152 -6.67 1.89 4.20
N VAL A 153 -6.11 3.08 4.44
CA VAL A 153 -6.68 4.34 3.94
C VAL A 153 -6.65 4.42 2.42
N PHE A 154 -5.54 4.02 1.79
CA PHE A 154 -5.48 3.98 0.33
C PHE A 154 -6.48 2.99 -0.25
N ALA A 155 -6.59 1.79 0.32
CA ALA A 155 -7.52 0.78 -0.16
C ALA A 155 -8.97 1.27 -0.06
N THR A 156 -9.40 1.78 1.08
CA THR A 156 -10.76 2.28 1.28
C THR A 156 -11.06 3.52 0.47
N GLY A 157 -10.13 4.48 0.40
CA GLY A 157 -10.32 5.71 -0.37
C GLY A 157 -10.44 5.45 -1.87
N LEU A 158 -9.51 4.68 -2.44
CA LEU A 158 -9.52 4.36 -3.86
C LEU A 158 -10.71 3.45 -4.24
N ALA A 159 -11.08 2.48 -3.39
CA ALA A 159 -12.26 1.65 -3.60
C ALA A 159 -13.57 2.47 -3.55
N SER A 160 -13.59 3.57 -2.78
CA SER A 160 -14.69 4.54 -2.75
C SER A 160 -14.63 5.55 -3.92
N GLY A 161 -13.75 5.37 -4.89
CA GLY A 161 -13.63 6.24 -6.05
C GLY A 161 -12.93 7.58 -5.79
N GLN A 162 -12.27 7.76 -4.65
CA GLN A 162 -11.53 8.99 -4.37
C GLN A 162 -10.25 9.08 -5.19
N PRO A 163 -9.84 10.28 -5.63
CA PRO A 163 -8.59 10.49 -6.35
C PRO A 163 -7.36 10.16 -5.48
N MET A 164 -6.25 9.78 -6.15
CA MET A 164 -5.01 9.36 -5.48
C MET A 164 -4.45 10.40 -4.50
N MET A 165 -4.31 11.66 -4.90
CA MET A 165 -3.63 12.67 -4.10
C MET A 165 -4.43 13.09 -2.84
N PRO A 166 -5.75 13.33 -2.88
CA PRO A 166 -6.56 13.52 -1.67
C PRO A 166 -6.52 12.30 -0.73
N THR A 167 -6.55 11.09 -1.27
CA THR A 167 -6.41 9.85 -0.48
C THR A 167 -5.04 9.78 0.18
N ALA A 168 -3.97 10.16 -0.52
CA ALA A 168 -2.62 10.22 0.02
C ALA A 168 -2.49 11.23 1.17
N ALA A 169 -3.12 12.40 1.08
CA ALA A 169 -3.14 13.37 2.17
C ALA A 169 -3.82 12.79 3.42
N LEU A 170 -4.94 12.08 3.25
CA LEU A 170 -5.64 11.41 4.35
C LEU A 170 -4.77 10.28 4.94
N ALA A 171 -4.11 9.50 4.10
CA ALA A 171 -3.21 8.42 4.52
C ALA A 171 -2.00 8.96 5.31
N CYS A 172 -1.52 10.16 4.96
CA CYS A 172 -0.46 10.85 5.70
C CYS A 172 -0.89 11.21 7.13
N CYS A 173 -2.11 11.71 7.32
CA CYS A 173 -2.69 11.98 8.65
C CYS A 173 -2.86 10.67 9.45
N MET A 174 -3.34 9.61 8.80
CA MET A 174 -3.49 8.29 9.44
C MET A 174 -2.15 7.72 9.90
N ALA A 175 -1.11 7.81 9.06
CA ALA A 175 0.22 7.34 9.42
C ALA A 175 0.80 8.11 10.63
N ALA A 176 0.54 9.42 10.72
CA ALA A 176 0.95 10.23 11.88
C ALA A 176 0.29 9.74 13.17
N LEU A 177 -1.03 9.53 13.15
CA LEU A 177 -1.76 8.99 14.32
C LEU A 177 -1.25 7.59 14.70
N ALA A 178 -0.97 6.73 13.71
CA ALA A 178 -0.50 5.37 13.96
C ALA A 178 0.84 5.36 14.70
N VAL A 179 1.79 6.21 14.31
CA VAL A 179 3.11 6.27 14.98
C VAL A 179 3.11 7.00 16.32
N GLU A 180 2.08 7.80 16.62
CA GLU A 180 1.90 8.46 17.91
C GLU A 180 1.16 7.59 18.94
N THR A 181 0.73 6.39 18.54
CA THR A 181 0.01 5.44 19.40
C THR A 181 0.93 4.24 19.71
N MET A 182 1.01 3.83 20.96
CA MET A 182 1.77 2.62 21.33
C MET A 182 1.03 1.35 20.92
N GLY A 183 1.75 0.44 20.28
CA GLY A 183 1.23 -0.84 19.81
C GLY A 183 0.35 -0.68 18.57
N ASN A 184 -0.08 -1.81 18.01
CA ASN A 184 -0.91 -1.83 16.81
C ASN A 184 -2.39 -1.65 17.17
N THR A 185 -2.75 -0.45 17.65
CA THR A 185 -4.11 -0.09 18.06
C THR A 185 -4.89 0.45 16.87
N SER A 186 -6.14 0.02 16.70
CA SER A 186 -7.02 0.53 15.65
C SER A 186 -7.35 2.00 15.88
N ILE A 187 -7.24 2.79 14.81
CA ILE A 187 -7.59 4.22 14.79
C ILE A 187 -8.98 4.35 14.18
N ASP A 188 -9.88 5.01 14.87
CA ASP A 188 -11.23 5.24 14.38
C ASP A 188 -11.33 6.44 13.43
N ALA A 189 -12.46 6.54 12.73
CA ALA A 189 -12.71 7.60 11.76
C ALA A 189 -12.83 8.99 12.40
N GLU A 190 -13.20 9.08 13.68
CA GLU A 190 -13.35 10.35 14.40
C GLU A 190 -11.98 10.92 14.75
N ALA A 191 -11.06 10.11 15.25
CA ALA A 191 -9.67 10.48 15.50
C ALA A 191 -9.00 10.98 14.22
N LEU A 192 -9.17 10.25 13.10
CA LEU A 192 -8.63 10.67 11.81
C LEU A 192 -9.23 12.01 11.33
N ARG A 193 -10.54 12.20 11.48
CA ARG A 193 -11.19 13.47 11.12
C ARG A 193 -10.67 14.63 11.95
N SER A 194 -10.51 14.44 13.25
CA SER A 194 -9.98 15.45 14.17
C SER A 194 -8.55 15.86 13.80
N GLU A 195 -7.70 14.89 13.47
CA GLU A 195 -6.33 15.14 13.02
C GLU A 195 -6.30 15.96 11.72
N CYS A 196 -7.10 15.61 10.73
CA CYS A 196 -7.19 16.36 9.47
C CYS A 196 -7.63 17.82 9.68
N VAL A 197 -8.59 18.07 10.57
CA VAL A 197 -9.05 19.44 10.90
C VAL A 197 -7.94 20.23 11.60
N THR A 198 -7.25 19.63 12.55
CA THR A 198 -6.14 20.24 13.28
C THR A 198 -5.02 20.67 12.34
N ARG A 199 -4.61 19.79 11.43
CA ARG A 199 -3.54 20.05 10.45
C ARG A 199 -3.94 21.15 9.45
N ARG A 200 -5.20 21.18 9.01
CA ARG A 200 -5.70 22.24 8.12
C ARG A 200 -5.61 23.62 8.75
N SER A 201 -5.87 23.73 10.05
CA SER A 201 -5.79 25.01 10.77
C SER A 201 -4.36 25.53 10.99
N HIS A 202 -3.35 24.65 10.95
CA HIS A 202 -1.94 25.00 11.10
C HIS A 202 -1.21 25.21 9.77
N GLY A 203 -1.72 24.68 8.66
CA GLY A 203 -1.13 24.80 7.32
C GLY A 203 -1.49 26.09 6.57
N GLY A 204 -2.27 26.98 7.14
CA GLY A 204 -2.74 28.23 6.55
C GLY A 204 -1.94 29.48 6.97
N ARG A 205 -0.68 29.33 7.40
CA ARG A 205 0.21 30.46 7.71
C ARG A 205 1.42 30.47 6.83
#